data_62db3756a6296f860f0a9eac46221d06
#
_entry.id   62db3756a6296f860f0a9eac46221d06
#
_cell.length_a   1.000
_cell.length_b   1.000
_cell.length_c   1.000
_cell.angle_alpha   90.00
_cell.angle_beta   90.00
_cell.angle_gamma   90.00
#
_symmetry.space_group_name_H-M   'P 1'
#
loop_
_entity.id
_entity.type
_entity.pdbx_description
1 polymer ?
#
loop_
_entity_poly.entity_id
_entity_poly.type
_entity_poly.pdbx_seq_one_letter_code
_entity_poly.pdbx_strand_id
1 'polypeptide(L)'
;MATIEVSHLSKTFRDTKRKSDVVALDDINLEVARNDFLCLLGPSGCGKSTLLNMIAGFEKPTSGKVTVDGQLIASPGSDRGVVFQQANLMPWLPIWENVAFHLLLRGGQKGERRAIAQRYIDMVGLTGFENHYPSELSGGMNQRVGIARALLMNPQVILMDEPFGALDEQTRMDMQNELVRIWQQHQGTIVFVTHGVDEALTLGTHVAVMSARPGRIREIIRVDLSRPRDITSPQFNQTKRHILDLL
;
A
#
# COMPACT_ATOMS: atom_id res chain seq x y z
N MET A 1 1.98 -8.66 -15.34
CA MET A 1 1.63 -7.58 -14.43
C MET A 1 0.13 -7.55 -14.26
N ALA A 2 -0.35 -7.34 -13.04
CA ALA A 2 -1.73 -7.61 -12.68
C ALA A 2 -2.67 -6.44 -12.97
N THR A 3 -3.88 -6.74 -13.41
CA THR A 3 -5.03 -5.84 -13.39
C THR A 3 -5.90 -6.24 -12.21
N ILE A 4 -6.21 -5.28 -11.32
CA ILE A 4 -7.13 -5.50 -10.21
C ILE A 4 -8.50 -5.01 -10.64
N GLU A 5 -9.52 -5.85 -10.46
CA GLU A 5 -10.91 -5.49 -10.73
C GLU A 5 -11.77 -5.75 -9.50
N VAL A 6 -12.48 -4.72 -9.06
CA VAL A 6 -13.44 -4.76 -7.96
C VAL A 6 -14.81 -4.47 -8.53
N SER A 7 -15.75 -5.41 -8.38
CA SER A 7 -17.08 -5.32 -9.01
C SER A 7 -18.19 -5.44 -7.96
N HIS A 8 -19.00 -4.40 -7.82
CA HIS A 8 -20.17 -4.31 -6.93
C HIS A 8 -19.88 -4.77 -5.50
N LEU A 9 -18.68 -4.42 -5.01
CA LEU A 9 -18.19 -4.91 -3.73
C LEU A 9 -18.79 -4.13 -2.58
N SER A 10 -19.40 -4.85 -1.64
CA SER A 10 -19.90 -4.28 -0.39
C SER A 10 -19.41 -5.08 0.81
N LYS A 11 -19.25 -4.38 1.92
CA LYS A 11 -18.86 -4.98 3.20
C LYS A 11 -19.68 -4.43 4.35
N THR A 12 -20.34 -5.35 5.05
CA THR A 12 -21.06 -5.09 6.28
C THR A 12 -20.45 -5.90 7.42
N PHE A 13 -20.10 -5.23 8.51
CA PHE A 13 -19.64 -5.86 9.75
C PHE A 13 -20.81 -5.95 10.74
N ARG A 14 -20.98 -7.14 11.34
CA ARG A 14 -21.94 -7.35 12.42
C ARG A 14 -21.34 -6.93 13.76
N ASP A 15 -21.94 -5.95 14.42
CA ASP A 15 -21.61 -5.62 15.80
C ASP A 15 -22.48 -6.49 16.74
N THR A 16 -21.93 -7.62 17.17
CA THR A 16 -22.62 -8.55 18.08
C THR A 16 -22.94 -7.95 19.44
N LYS A 17 -22.22 -6.88 19.87
CA LYS A 17 -22.46 -6.19 21.14
C LYS A 17 -23.60 -5.18 21.05
N ARG A 18 -23.71 -4.47 19.92
CA ARG A 18 -24.72 -3.42 19.72
C ARG A 18 -25.95 -3.88 18.95
N LYS A 19 -25.98 -5.13 18.47
CA LYS A 19 -27.02 -5.69 17.60
C LYS A 19 -27.32 -4.84 16.37
N SER A 20 -26.32 -4.12 15.88
CA SER A 20 -26.42 -3.25 14.71
C SER A 20 -25.38 -3.65 13.66
N ASP A 21 -25.76 -3.68 12.40
CA ASP A 21 -24.87 -3.90 11.30
C ASP A 21 -24.24 -2.56 10.87
N VAL A 22 -22.92 -2.55 10.62
CA VAL A 22 -22.20 -1.38 10.14
C VAL A 22 -21.79 -1.62 8.68
N VAL A 23 -22.38 -0.89 7.77
CA VAL A 23 -21.99 -0.89 6.36
C VAL A 23 -20.69 -0.10 6.24
N ALA A 24 -19.58 -0.81 6.02
CA ALA A 24 -18.26 -0.19 5.88
C ALA A 24 -18.01 0.28 4.45
N LEU A 25 -18.37 -0.56 3.47
CA LEU A 25 -18.26 -0.27 2.03
C LEU A 25 -19.57 -0.60 1.35
N ASP A 26 -19.96 0.22 0.38
CA ASP A 26 -21.21 0.09 -0.35
C ASP A 26 -21.02 0.33 -1.85
N ASP A 27 -21.22 -0.73 -2.62
CA ASP A 27 -21.14 -0.77 -4.09
C ASP A 27 -19.84 -0.18 -4.67
N ILE A 28 -18.70 -0.67 -4.21
CA ILE A 28 -17.39 -0.28 -4.75
C ILE A 28 -17.17 -0.91 -6.11
N ASN A 29 -16.91 -0.07 -7.11
CA ASN A 29 -16.51 -0.45 -8.44
C ASN A 29 -15.17 0.25 -8.76
N LEU A 30 -14.11 -0.53 -9.05
CA LEU A 30 -12.76 -0.03 -9.23
C LEU A 30 -11.98 -0.93 -10.17
N GLU A 31 -11.29 -0.33 -11.11
CA GLU A 31 -10.32 -1.00 -11.98
C GLU A 31 -8.94 -0.36 -11.79
N VAL A 32 -7.90 -1.19 -11.62
CA VAL A 32 -6.51 -0.76 -11.54
C VAL A 32 -5.74 -1.45 -12.65
N ALA A 33 -5.33 -0.71 -13.64
CA ALA A 33 -4.60 -1.25 -14.78
C ALA A 33 -3.19 -1.72 -14.37
N ARG A 34 -2.59 -2.54 -15.25
CA ARG A 34 -1.19 -2.95 -15.05
C ARG A 34 -0.27 -1.74 -14.99
N ASN A 35 0.64 -1.76 -14.05
CA ASN A 35 1.61 -0.69 -13.79
C ASN A 35 1.01 0.61 -13.27
N ASP A 36 -0.26 0.64 -12.92
CA ASP A 36 -0.82 1.80 -12.24
C ASP A 36 -0.31 1.90 -10.80
N PHE A 37 -0.19 3.14 -10.37
CA PHE A 37 -0.04 3.50 -8.98
C PHE A 37 -1.35 4.16 -8.53
N LEU A 38 -2.27 3.35 -7.97
CA LEU A 38 -3.55 3.86 -7.47
C LEU A 38 -3.41 4.31 -6.02
N CYS A 39 -3.79 5.56 -5.73
CA CYS A 39 -3.96 6.05 -4.36
C CYS A 39 -5.43 6.01 -3.94
N LEU A 40 -5.74 5.30 -2.85
CA LEU A 40 -7.05 5.36 -2.18
C LEU A 40 -7.02 6.49 -1.14
N LEU A 41 -7.76 7.54 -1.38
CA LEU A 41 -7.80 8.74 -0.55
C LEU A 41 -9.19 8.95 0.07
N GLY A 42 -9.24 9.37 1.31
CA GLY A 42 -10.50 9.69 1.97
C GLY A 42 -10.34 9.83 3.48
N PRO A 43 -11.38 10.30 4.19
CA PRO A 43 -11.33 10.52 5.63
C PRO A 43 -11.07 9.23 6.41
N SER A 44 -10.65 9.37 7.67
CA SER A 44 -10.44 8.21 8.55
C SER A 44 -11.74 7.44 8.75
N GLY A 45 -11.65 6.10 8.68
CA GLY A 45 -12.80 5.21 8.84
C GLY A 45 -13.76 5.14 7.67
N CYS A 46 -13.40 5.63 6.46
CA CYS A 46 -14.22 5.48 5.25
C CYS A 46 -14.07 4.10 4.57
N GLY A 47 -13.26 3.19 5.11
CA GLY A 47 -13.15 1.83 4.59
C GLY A 47 -11.94 1.55 3.69
N LYS A 48 -10.97 2.44 3.54
CA LYS A 48 -9.76 2.25 2.70
C LYS A 48 -9.00 0.97 3.05
N SER A 49 -8.65 0.79 4.32
CA SER A 49 -7.96 -0.41 4.81
C SER A 49 -8.83 -1.67 4.66
N THR A 50 -10.15 -1.54 4.80
CA THR A 50 -11.10 -2.65 4.56
C THR A 50 -11.06 -3.09 3.10
N LEU A 51 -11.10 -2.14 2.15
CA LEU A 51 -10.98 -2.43 0.73
C LEU A 51 -9.62 -3.06 0.41
N LEU A 52 -8.54 -2.49 0.93
CA LEU A 52 -7.19 -3.02 0.75
C LEU A 52 -7.07 -4.45 1.28
N ASN A 53 -7.63 -4.76 2.45
CA ASN A 53 -7.63 -6.10 3.04
C ASN A 53 -8.43 -7.11 2.21
N MET A 54 -9.50 -6.68 1.52
CA MET A 54 -10.23 -7.55 0.58
C MET A 54 -9.41 -7.82 -0.69
N ILE A 55 -8.70 -6.83 -1.22
CA ILE A 55 -7.77 -7.01 -2.34
C ILE A 55 -6.62 -7.94 -1.93
N ALA A 56 -6.13 -7.85 -0.68
CA ALA A 56 -5.12 -8.75 -0.14
C ALA A 56 -5.62 -10.18 0.08
N GLY A 57 -6.94 -10.38 0.18
CA GLY A 57 -7.56 -11.67 0.50
C GLY A 57 -7.62 -11.98 2.00
N PHE A 58 -7.35 -10.99 2.87
CA PHE A 58 -7.46 -11.13 4.33
C PHE A 58 -8.90 -11.02 4.82
N GLU A 59 -9.75 -10.33 4.07
CA GLU A 59 -11.14 -10.09 4.41
C GLU A 59 -12.04 -10.48 3.23
N LYS A 60 -13.19 -11.11 3.50
CA LYS A 60 -14.15 -11.48 2.45
C LYS A 60 -15.21 -10.40 2.29
N PRO A 61 -15.62 -10.06 1.07
CA PRO A 61 -16.75 -9.16 0.85
C PRO A 61 -18.06 -9.81 1.33
N THR A 62 -19.05 -8.97 1.68
CA THR A 62 -20.42 -9.43 1.94
C THR A 62 -21.16 -9.70 0.63
N SER A 63 -20.88 -8.89 -0.40
CA SER A 63 -21.35 -9.09 -1.78
C SER A 63 -20.33 -8.53 -2.76
N GLY A 64 -20.46 -8.88 -4.04
CA GLY A 64 -19.52 -8.52 -5.08
C GLY A 64 -18.27 -9.40 -5.09
N LYS A 65 -17.25 -8.97 -5.83
CA LYS A 65 -16.01 -9.74 -6.00
C LYS A 65 -14.80 -8.85 -6.22
N VAL A 66 -13.62 -9.41 -5.95
CA VAL A 66 -12.31 -8.87 -6.32
C VAL A 66 -11.59 -9.91 -7.17
N THR A 67 -11.03 -9.49 -8.29
CA THR A 67 -10.17 -10.34 -9.13
C THR A 67 -8.82 -9.69 -9.36
N VAL A 68 -7.79 -10.50 -9.56
CA VAL A 68 -6.47 -10.09 -10.04
C VAL A 68 -6.14 -10.93 -11.27
N ASP A 69 -5.88 -10.28 -12.41
CA ASP A 69 -5.72 -10.92 -13.71
C ASP A 69 -6.87 -11.90 -14.04
N GLY A 70 -8.11 -11.54 -13.70
CA GLY A 70 -9.32 -12.34 -13.91
C GLY A 70 -9.51 -13.48 -12.90
N GLN A 71 -8.56 -13.73 -11.99
CA GLN A 71 -8.66 -14.76 -10.96
C GLN A 71 -9.32 -14.20 -9.69
N LEU A 72 -10.37 -14.88 -9.22
CA LEU A 72 -11.09 -14.49 -8.00
C LEU A 72 -10.18 -14.58 -6.77
N ILE A 73 -10.16 -13.52 -5.98
CA ILE A 73 -9.43 -13.47 -4.70
C ILE A 73 -10.29 -14.09 -3.60
N ALA A 74 -9.87 -15.27 -3.14
CA ALA A 74 -10.53 -16.00 -2.06
C ALA A 74 -9.70 -16.05 -0.75
N SER A 75 -8.38 -15.85 -0.87
CA SER A 75 -7.41 -15.94 0.24
C SER A 75 -6.15 -15.15 -0.07
N PRO A 76 -5.27 -14.90 0.92
CA PRO A 76 -3.94 -14.33 0.67
C PRO A 76 -3.13 -15.17 -0.33
N GLY A 77 -2.29 -14.51 -1.12
CA GLY A 77 -1.46 -15.15 -2.12
C GLY A 77 -0.06 -14.51 -2.23
N SER A 78 0.91 -15.24 -2.75
CA SER A 78 2.29 -14.76 -2.95
C SER A 78 2.44 -13.79 -4.12
N ASP A 79 1.40 -13.63 -4.93
CA ASP A 79 1.28 -12.66 -6.01
C ASP A 79 1.04 -11.23 -5.50
N ARG A 80 0.70 -11.08 -4.21
CA ARG A 80 0.41 -9.80 -3.54
C ARG A 80 1.33 -9.59 -2.34
N GLY A 81 2.10 -8.49 -2.36
CA GLY A 81 2.87 -8.01 -1.21
C GLY A 81 2.07 -7.00 -0.40
N VAL A 82 2.11 -7.07 0.93
CA VAL A 82 1.38 -6.14 1.79
C VAL A 82 2.33 -5.42 2.74
N VAL A 83 2.25 -4.10 2.75
CA VAL A 83 2.88 -3.22 3.74
C VAL A 83 1.77 -2.69 4.65
N PHE A 84 1.78 -3.10 5.90
CA PHE A 84 0.79 -2.70 6.90
C PHE A 84 1.13 -1.33 7.49
N GLN A 85 0.14 -0.67 8.07
CA GLN A 85 0.29 0.58 8.82
C GLN A 85 1.31 0.45 9.98
N GLN A 86 1.29 -0.69 10.66
CA GLN A 86 2.38 -1.12 11.55
C GLN A 86 3.25 -2.13 10.80
N ALA A 87 4.56 -2.01 10.90
CA ALA A 87 5.51 -2.82 10.10
C ALA A 87 5.36 -4.34 10.30
N ASN A 88 4.78 -4.78 11.44
CA ASN A 88 4.53 -6.19 11.77
C ASN A 88 5.75 -7.07 11.51
N LEU A 89 6.90 -6.63 12.04
CA LEU A 89 8.16 -7.36 11.95
C LEU A 89 8.16 -8.50 12.97
N MET A 90 8.91 -9.58 12.66
CA MET A 90 9.18 -10.65 13.59
C MET A 90 10.19 -10.14 14.64
N PRO A 91 9.79 -9.95 15.92
CA PRO A 91 10.64 -9.30 16.92
C PRO A 91 11.87 -10.12 17.32
N TRP A 92 11.85 -11.42 17.05
CA TRP A 92 12.96 -12.35 17.32
C TRP A 92 13.94 -12.51 16.17
N LEU A 93 13.70 -11.88 15.01
CA LEU A 93 14.58 -11.91 13.86
C LEU A 93 15.30 -10.58 13.68
N PRO A 94 16.60 -10.58 13.34
CA PRO A 94 17.29 -9.37 12.95
C PRO A 94 16.72 -8.80 11.64
N ILE A 95 17.05 -7.55 11.34
CA ILE A 95 16.48 -6.82 10.20
C ILE A 95 16.69 -7.55 8.87
N TRP A 96 17.90 -8.05 8.61
CA TRP A 96 18.17 -8.75 7.36
C TRP A 96 17.32 -10.03 7.21
N GLU A 97 17.04 -10.75 8.30
CA GLU A 97 16.18 -11.94 8.26
C GLU A 97 14.70 -11.57 8.12
N ASN A 98 14.27 -10.45 8.70
CA ASN A 98 12.94 -9.91 8.46
C ASN A 98 12.73 -9.58 6.97
N VAL A 99 13.68 -8.91 6.34
CA VAL A 99 13.62 -8.58 4.90
C VAL A 99 13.67 -9.85 4.05
N ALA A 100 14.57 -10.81 4.38
CA ALA A 100 14.75 -12.06 3.66
C ALA A 100 13.73 -13.15 4.03
N PHE A 101 12.72 -12.89 4.85
CA PHE A 101 11.85 -13.92 5.42
C PHE A 101 11.16 -14.78 4.34
N HIS A 102 10.71 -14.17 3.26
CA HIS A 102 10.14 -14.88 2.13
C HIS A 102 11.11 -15.89 1.49
N LEU A 103 12.40 -15.52 1.35
CA LEU A 103 13.43 -16.41 0.83
C LEU A 103 13.75 -17.57 1.79
N LEU A 104 13.61 -17.34 3.09
CA LEU A 104 13.73 -18.40 4.11
C LEU A 104 12.65 -19.47 3.90
N LEU A 105 11.41 -19.06 3.70
CA LEU A 105 10.30 -20.00 3.47
C LEU A 105 10.44 -20.81 2.17
N ARG A 106 11.20 -20.29 1.20
CA ARG A 106 11.52 -20.99 -0.06
C ARG A 106 12.77 -21.86 0.03
N GLY A 107 13.40 -21.99 1.20
CA GLY A 107 14.56 -22.86 1.41
C GLY A 107 15.90 -22.29 0.89
N GLY A 108 16.00 -20.99 0.63
CA GLY A 108 17.23 -20.33 0.18
C GLY A 108 18.37 -20.44 1.20
N GLN A 109 19.62 -20.55 0.71
CA GLN A 109 20.81 -20.60 1.56
C GLN A 109 21.06 -19.29 2.30
N LYS A 110 21.57 -19.36 3.55
CA LYS A 110 21.73 -18.19 4.42
C LYS A 110 22.57 -17.07 3.80
N GLY A 111 23.69 -17.40 3.17
CA GLY A 111 24.58 -16.41 2.55
C GLY A 111 23.93 -15.68 1.37
N GLU A 112 23.23 -16.43 0.51
CA GLU A 112 22.51 -15.87 -0.63
C GLU A 112 21.37 -14.96 -0.18
N ARG A 113 20.54 -15.41 0.79
CA ARG A 113 19.45 -14.63 1.37
C ARG A 113 19.95 -13.30 1.94
N ARG A 114 21.10 -13.32 2.64
CA ARG A 114 21.71 -12.14 3.22
C ARG A 114 22.18 -11.15 2.14
N ALA A 115 22.83 -11.64 1.10
CA ALA A 115 23.29 -10.81 -0.02
C ALA A 115 22.13 -10.14 -0.77
N ILE A 116 21.02 -10.88 -0.95
CA ILE A 116 19.81 -10.32 -1.57
C ILE A 116 19.17 -9.27 -0.63
N ALA A 117 19.00 -9.59 0.65
CA ALA A 117 18.40 -8.67 1.63
C ALA A 117 19.17 -7.36 1.75
N GLN A 118 20.51 -7.40 1.67
CA GLN A 118 21.36 -6.23 1.75
C GLN A 118 20.94 -5.15 0.75
N ARG A 119 20.67 -5.53 -0.51
CA ARG A 119 20.27 -4.59 -1.56
C ARG A 119 19.01 -3.79 -1.19
N TYR A 120 18.03 -4.47 -0.57
CA TYR A 120 16.77 -3.83 -0.16
C TYR A 120 16.94 -3.02 1.12
N ILE A 121 17.84 -3.43 2.02
CA ILE A 121 18.21 -2.66 3.22
C ILE A 121 18.91 -1.36 2.82
N ASP A 122 19.85 -1.43 1.88
CA ASP A 122 20.54 -0.26 1.35
C ASP A 122 19.56 0.70 0.65
N MET A 123 18.63 0.14 -0.14
CA MET A 123 17.59 0.88 -0.85
C MET A 123 16.70 1.71 0.07
N VAL A 124 16.38 1.20 1.26
CA VAL A 124 15.56 1.93 2.24
C VAL A 124 16.41 2.73 3.25
N GLY A 125 17.72 2.90 3.00
CA GLY A 125 18.61 3.71 3.82
C GLY A 125 18.83 3.15 5.22
N LEU A 126 18.96 1.83 5.37
CA LEU A 126 19.20 1.14 6.64
C LEU A 126 20.53 0.38 6.67
N THR A 127 21.47 0.77 5.80
CA THR A 127 22.85 0.24 5.80
C THR A 127 23.47 0.44 7.18
N GLY A 128 24.08 -0.62 7.74
CA GLY A 128 24.67 -0.64 9.08
C GLY A 128 23.72 -1.13 10.19
N PHE A 129 22.42 -1.28 9.90
CA PHE A 129 21.43 -1.78 10.85
C PHE A 129 20.99 -3.23 10.61
N GLU A 130 21.64 -3.94 9.71
CA GLU A 130 21.24 -5.28 9.25
C GLU A 130 21.08 -6.28 10.39
N ASN A 131 21.96 -6.22 11.38
CA ASN A 131 22.00 -7.16 12.50
C ASN A 131 21.20 -6.70 13.72
N HIS A 132 20.60 -5.50 13.68
CA HIS A 132 19.74 -5.00 14.76
C HIS A 132 18.40 -5.72 14.76
N TYR A 133 17.76 -5.74 15.91
CA TYR A 133 16.38 -6.27 16.07
C TYR A 133 15.35 -5.14 15.99
N PRO A 134 14.09 -5.45 15.68
CA PRO A 134 13.03 -4.43 15.59
C PRO A 134 12.89 -3.54 16.82
N SER A 135 13.16 -4.07 18.03
CA SER A 135 13.11 -3.33 19.30
C SER A 135 14.19 -2.26 19.45
N GLU A 136 15.27 -2.34 18.64
CA GLU A 136 16.40 -1.40 18.67
C GLU A 136 16.21 -0.27 17.65
N LEU A 137 15.14 -0.30 16.84
CA LEU A 137 14.88 0.66 15.78
C LEU A 137 13.73 1.62 16.15
N SER A 138 13.76 2.81 15.54
CA SER A 138 12.61 3.72 15.59
C SER A 138 11.41 3.14 14.82
N GLY A 139 10.20 3.68 15.07
CA GLY A 139 8.99 3.27 14.33
C GLY A 139 9.14 3.47 12.82
N GLY A 140 9.74 4.58 12.40
CA GLY A 140 10.01 4.85 10.99
C GLY A 140 11.03 3.89 10.37
N MET A 141 12.08 3.50 11.10
CA MET A 141 13.03 2.49 10.63
C MET A 141 12.35 1.13 10.47
N ASN A 142 11.53 0.72 11.44
CA ASN A 142 10.74 -0.51 11.34
C ASN A 142 9.82 -0.50 10.12
N GLN A 143 9.20 0.63 9.82
CA GLN A 143 8.33 0.77 8.65
C GLN A 143 9.12 0.59 7.34
N ARG A 144 10.32 1.17 7.25
CA ARG A 144 11.22 0.99 6.09
C ARG A 144 11.63 -0.47 5.90
N VAL A 145 11.85 -1.23 7.00
CA VAL A 145 12.09 -2.68 6.92
C VAL A 145 10.86 -3.41 6.36
N GLY A 146 9.65 -3.03 6.78
CA GLY A 146 8.41 -3.60 6.24
C GLY A 146 8.26 -3.38 4.74
N ILE A 147 8.61 -2.19 4.25
CA ILE A 147 8.64 -1.86 2.81
C ILE A 147 9.69 -2.72 2.08
N ALA A 148 10.93 -2.79 2.59
CA ALA A 148 11.99 -3.60 2.02
C ALA A 148 11.60 -5.08 1.91
N ARG A 149 10.93 -5.64 2.94
CA ARG A 149 10.41 -7.00 2.97
C ARG A 149 9.37 -7.25 1.87
N ALA A 150 8.43 -6.31 1.67
CA ALA A 150 7.42 -6.44 0.65
C ALA A 150 8.01 -6.33 -0.78
N LEU A 151 8.94 -5.42 -0.99
CA LEU A 151 9.62 -5.23 -2.27
C LEU A 151 10.49 -6.44 -2.65
N LEU A 152 11.18 -7.06 -1.68
CA LEU A 152 12.01 -8.25 -1.94
C LEU A 152 11.21 -9.42 -2.50
N MET A 153 9.94 -9.56 -2.14
CA MET A 153 9.07 -10.60 -2.68
C MET A 153 8.84 -10.46 -4.19
N ASN A 154 9.08 -9.28 -4.75
CA ASN A 154 8.80 -8.92 -6.15
C ASN A 154 7.39 -9.37 -6.60
N PRO A 155 6.34 -9.00 -5.86
CA PRO A 155 4.98 -9.43 -6.15
C PRO A 155 4.42 -8.69 -7.37
N GLN A 156 3.35 -9.23 -7.96
CA GLN A 156 2.65 -8.56 -9.08
C GLN A 156 1.90 -7.32 -8.62
N VAL A 157 1.36 -7.35 -7.40
CA VAL A 157 0.63 -6.26 -6.77
C VAL A 157 1.24 -5.94 -5.41
N ILE A 158 1.47 -4.66 -5.13
CA ILE A 158 1.89 -4.18 -3.81
C ILE A 158 0.74 -3.36 -3.22
N LEU A 159 0.32 -3.75 -2.03
CA LEU A 159 -0.74 -3.11 -1.26
C LEU A 159 -0.11 -2.42 -0.06
N MET A 160 -0.33 -1.11 0.11
CA MET A 160 0.30 -0.32 1.17
C MET A 160 -0.76 0.43 1.96
N ASP A 161 -0.83 0.19 3.27
CA ASP A 161 -1.77 0.86 4.18
C ASP A 161 -1.04 1.92 5.01
N GLU A 162 -1.16 3.19 4.61
CA GLU A 162 -0.53 4.37 5.25
C GLU A 162 0.96 4.14 5.62
N PRO A 163 1.81 3.66 4.69
CA PRO A 163 3.15 3.17 5.00
C PRO A 163 4.11 4.24 5.50
N PHE A 164 3.79 5.51 5.31
CA PHE A 164 4.65 6.64 5.69
C PHE A 164 4.15 7.41 6.91
N GLY A 165 3.06 6.95 7.57
CA GLY A 165 2.46 7.63 8.70
C GLY A 165 3.37 7.81 9.92
N ALA A 166 4.32 6.89 10.12
CA ALA A 166 5.28 6.92 11.23
C ALA A 166 6.59 7.65 10.91
N LEU A 167 6.76 8.20 9.70
CA LEU A 167 7.98 8.87 9.26
C LEU A 167 7.92 10.38 9.54
N ASP A 168 9.06 10.96 9.88
CA ASP A 168 9.25 12.42 9.83
C ASP A 168 9.17 12.94 8.39
N GLU A 169 8.97 14.23 8.24
CA GLU A 169 8.72 14.90 6.96
C GLU A 169 9.82 14.63 5.92
N GLN A 170 11.10 14.80 6.30
CA GLN A 170 12.22 14.63 5.37
C GLN A 170 12.35 13.16 4.94
N THR A 171 12.33 12.24 5.89
CA THR A 171 12.38 10.80 5.60
C THR A 171 11.20 10.36 4.75
N ARG A 172 10.01 10.92 4.97
CA ARG A 172 8.81 10.66 4.16
C ARG A 172 9.01 11.07 2.71
N MET A 173 9.52 12.29 2.47
CA MET A 173 9.80 12.77 1.12
C MET A 173 10.82 11.89 0.39
N ASP A 174 11.90 11.50 1.07
CA ASP A 174 12.94 10.64 0.51
C ASP A 174 12.37 9.25 0.15
N MET A 175 11.54 8.68 1.04
CA MET A 175 10.90 7.38 0.79
C MET A 175 9.84 7.43 -0.32
N GLN A 176 9.11 8.54 -0.45
CA GLN A 176 8.18 8.74 -1.57
C GLN A 176 8.92 8.77 -2.91
N ASN A 177 10.02 9.52 -2.97
CA ASN A 177 10.87 9.61 -4.17
C ASN A 177 11.45 8.24 -4.53
N GLU A 178 11.95 7.50 -3.53
CA GLU A 178 12.51 6.16 -3.73
C GLU A 178 11.44 5.16 -4.17
N LEU A 179 10.24 5.20 -3.58
CA LEU A 179 9.12 4.34 -4.00
C LEU A 179 8.71 4.61 -5.44
N VAL A 180 8.65 5.88 -5.86
CA VAL A 180 8.38 6.24 -7.26
C VAL A 180 9.47 5.71 -8.19
N ARG A 181 10.75 5.83 -7.81
CA ARG A 181 11.89 5.33 -8.58
C ARG A 181 11.80 3.81 -8.77
N ILE A 182 11.52 3.08 -7.68
CA ILE A 182 11.36 1.62 -7.69
C ILE A 182 10.18 1.22 -8.57
N TRP A 183 9.03 1.88 -8.40
CA TRP A 183 7.84 1.62 -9.20
C TRP A 183 8.09 1.83 -10.70
N GLN A 184 8.76 2.92 -11.09
CA GLN A 184 9.11 3.19 -12.47
C GLN A 184 10.06 2.14 -13.08
N GLN A 185 10.97 1.58 -12.29
CA GLN A 185 11.91 0.54 -12.73
C GLN A 185 11.28 -0.85 -12.83
N HIS A 186 10.47 -1.23 -11.84
CA HIS A 186 9.88 -2.58 -11.73
C HIS A 186 8.53 -2.71 -12.40
N GLN A 187 7.88 -1.59 -12.70
CA GLN A 187 6.56 -1.55 -13.35
C GLN A 187 5.53 -2.47 -12.66
N GLY A 188 5.53 -2.49 -11.33
CA GLY A 188 4.53 -3.21 -10.53
C GLY A 188 3.23 -2.41 -10.39
N THR A 189 2.12 -3.09 -10.15
CA THR A 189 0.85 -2.43 -9.80
C THR A 189 0.85 -2.13 -8.31
N ILE A 190 0.55 -0.89 -7.91
CA ILE A 190 0.53 -0.46 -6.51
C ILE A 190 -0.87 0.07 -6.16
N VAL A 191 -1.41 -0.38 -5.01
CA VAL A 191 -2.56 0.24 -4.34
C VAL A 191 -2.06 0.81 -3.01
N PHE A 192 -2.18 2.11 -2.86
CA PHE A 192 -1.63 2.88 -1.75
C PHE A 192 -2.74 3.61 -1.01
N VAL A 193 -2.91 3.33 0.26
CA VAL A 193 -3.86 4.01 1.13
C VAL A 193 -3.19 5.20 1.79
N THR A 194 -3.82 6.35 1.72
CA THR A 194 -3.38 7.56 2.41
C THR A 194 -4.57 8.46 2.79
N HIS A 195 -4.33 9.39 3.70
CA HIS A 195 -5.22 10.51 3.99
C HIS A 195 -4.65 11.86 3.51
N GLY A 196 -3.41 11.86 2.98
CA GLY A 196 -2.72 13.05 2.49
C GLY A 196 -2.96 13.30 0.99
N VAL A 197 -3.57 14.44 0.65
CA VAL A 197 -3.83 14.81 -0.76
C VAL A 197 -2.52 15.01 -1.53
N ASP A 198 -1.55 15.70 -0.91
CA ASP A 198 -0.25 15.96 -1.54
C ASP A 198 0.51 14.66 -1.80
N GLU A 199 0.46 13.72 -0.85
CA GLU A 199 1.04 12.39 -1.01
C GLU A 199 0.39 11.62 -2.15
N ALA A 200 -0.96 11.57 -2.20
CA ALA A 200 -1.69 10.90 -3.26
C ALA A 200 -1.36 11.49 -4.65
N LEU A 201 -1.26 12.82 -4.74
CA LEU A 201 -0.88 13.50 -5.97
C LEU A 201 0.59 13.34 -6.32
N THR A 202 1.49 13.23 -5.35
CA THR A 202 2.92 12.99 -5.61
C THR A 202 3.16 11.58 -6.15
N LEU A 203 2.48 10.58 -5.59
CA LEU A 203 2.72 9.16 -5.87
C LEU A 203 1.85 8.61 -7.01
N GLY A 204 0.55 8.87 -6.99
CA GLY A 204 -0.43 8.16 -7.81
C GLY A 204 -0.38 8.47 -9.30
N THR A 205 -0.68 7.50 -10.14
CA THR A 205 -1.16 7.72 -11.52
C THR A 205 -2.65 8.02 -11.51
N HIS A 206 -3.35 7.43 -10.54
CA HIS A 206 -4.77 7.63 -10.29
C HIS A 206 -5.02 7.84 -8.79
N VAL A 207 -6.00 8.69 -8.47
CA VAL A 207 -6.48 8.89 -7.10
C VAL A 207 -7.97 8.57 -7.05
N ALA A 208 -8.33 7.53 -6.31
CA ALA A 208 -9.71 7.20 -6.01
C ALA A 208 -10.14 7.89 -4.71
N VAL A 209 -11.01 8.88 -4.81
CA VAL A 209 -11.53 9.65 -3.66
C VAL A 209 -12.72 8.90 -3.09
N MET A 210 -12.66 8.57 -1.80
CA MET A 210 -13.70 7.82 -1.09
C MET A 210 -14.50 8.72 -0.17
N SER A 211 -15.84 8.51 -0.13
CA SER A 211 -16.74 9.18 0.80
C SER A 211 -16.57 8.65 2.23
N ALA A 212 -17.12 9.43 3.20
CA ALA A 212 -17.37 8.93 4.55
C ALA A 212 -18.43 7.81 4.56
N ARG A 213 -18.65 7.18 5.74
CA ARG A 213 -19.53 6.01 5.94
C ARG A 213 -20.93 6.13 5.37
N PRO A 214 -21.39 5.18 4.57
CA PRO A 214 -20.64 4.06 4.02
C PRO A 214 -19.58 4.53 3.01
N GLY A 215 -18.44 3.83 2.94
CA GLY A 215 -17.40 4.13 1.97
C GLY A 215 -17.90 3.83 0.56
N ARG A 216 -17.86 4.83 -0.31
CA ARG A 216 -18.12 4.72 -1.75
C ARG A 216 -17.02 5.46 -2.51
N ILE A 217 -16.74 5.08 -3.73
CA ILE A 217 -15.87 5.87 -4.61
C ILE A 217 -16.70 7.02 -5.16
N ARG A 218 -16.27 8.26 -4.87
CA ARG A 218 -16.89 9.47 -5.41
C ARG A 218 -16.40 9.75 -6.83
N GLU A 219 -15.09 9.67 -7.01
CA GLU A 219 -14.43 9.94 -8.29
C GLU A 219 -13.07 9.23 -8.34
N ILE A 220 -12.67 8.82 -9.54
CA ILE A 220 -11.31 8.34 -9.83
C ILE A 220 -10.67 9.37 -10.75
N ILE A 221 -9.66 10.07 -10.23
CA ILE A 221 -8.97 11.15 -10.91
C ILE A 221 -7.66 10.62 -11.50
N ARG A 222 -7.49 10.77 -12.80
CA ARG A 222 -6.20 10.52 -13.45
C ARG A 222 -5.28 11.71 -13.21
N VAL A 223 -4.04 11.44 -12.79
CA VAL A 223 -3.05 12.47 -12.46
C VAL A 223 -2.07 12.63 -13.60
N ASP A 224 -2.40 13.51 -14.55
CA ASP A 224 -1.61 13.80 -15.76
C ASP A 224 -0.54 14.87 -15.47
N LEU A 225 0.28 14.68 -14.43
CA LEU A 225 1.38 15.54 -14.05
C LEU A 225 2.72 14.84 -14.33
N SER A 226 3.63 15.54 -15.01
CA SER A 226 4.97 15.02 -15.28
C SER A 226 5.78 14.80 -13.98
N ARG A 227 6.65 13.80 -13.97
CA ARG A 227 7.55 13.52 -12.84
C ARG A 227 8.95 14.07 -13.11
N PRO A 228 9.68 14.61 -12.11
CA PRO A 228 9.24 14.81 -10.71
C PRO A 228 8.13 15.86 -10.63
N ARG A 229 7.14 15.64 -9.74
CA ARG A 229 6.00 16.55 -9.60
C ARG A 229 6.35 17.75 -8.74
N ASP A 230 6.11 18.93 -9.26
CA ASP A 230 6.26 20.18 -8.53
C ASP A 230 4.96 20.51 -7.80
N ILE A 231 4.99 20.34 -6.45
CA ILE A 231 3.85 20.61 -5.57
C ILE A 231 3.42 22.09 -5.55
N THR A 232 4.28 22.99 -6.04
CA THR A 232 3.98 24.43 -6.11
C THR A 232 3.35 24.83 -7.45
N SER A 233 3.36 23.93 -8.45
CA SER A 233 2.85 24.22 -9.77
C SER A 233 1.34 24.52 -9.79
N PRO A 234 0.86 25.40 -10.69
CA PRO A 234 -0.57 25.70 -10.79
C PRO A 234 -1.43 24.48 -11.08
N GLN A 235 -0.96 23.55 -11.93
CA GLN A 235 -1.68 22.33 -12.27
C GLN A 235 -1.83 21.40 -11.07
N PHE A 236 -0.76 21.21 -10.28
CA PHE A 236 -0.82 20.43 -9.04
C PHE A 236 -1.85 21.03 -8.08
N ASN A 237 -1.79 22.33 -7.87
CA ASN A 237 -2.69 23.03 -6.94
C ASN A 237 -4.15 23.04 -7.43
N GLN A 238 -4.40 23.06 -8.74
CA GLN A 238 -5.74 22.92 -9.31
C GLN A 238 -6.32 21.53 -9.04
N THR A 239 -5.54 20.48 -9.31
CA THR A 239 -5.97 19.09 -9.03
C THR A 239 -6.17 18.86 -7.53
N LYS A 240 -5.27 19.40 -6.69
CA LYS A 240 -5.39 19.35 -5.23
C LYS A 240 -6.71 19.99 -4.76
N ARG A 241 -7.06 21.16 -5.29
CA ARG A 241 -8.32 21.85 -4.92
C ARG A 241 -9.54 21.01 -5.32
N HIS A 242 -9.54 20.46 -6.53
CA HIS A 242 -10.62 19.56 -6.97
C HIS A 242 -10.80 18.37 -6.04
N ILE A 243 -9.70 17.72 -5.62
CA ILE A 243 -9.75 16.61 -4.66
C ILE A 243 -10.30 17.06 -3.30
N LEU A 244 -9.87 18.24 -2.81
CA LEU A 244 -10.35 18.77 -1.54
C LEU A 244 -11.84 19.06 -1.55
N ASP A 245 -12.41 19.51 -2.68
CA ASP A 245 -13.84 19.75 -2.86
C ASP A 245 -14.66 18.44 -2.84
N LEU A 246 -14.02 17.31 -3.12
CA LEU A 246 -14.64 15.98 -3.09
C LEU A 246 -14.57 15.31 -1.72
N LEU A 247 -13.71 15.73 -0.80
CA LEU A 247 -13.54 15.11 0.52
C LEU A 247 -14.56 15.62 1.53
#